data_3f8de755b453b781da136f525f26847a
#
_entry.id   3f8de755b453b781da136f525f26847a
#
_cell.length_a   1.000
_cell.length_b   1.000
_cell.length_c   1.000
_cell.angle_alpha   90.00
_cell.angle_beta   90.00
_cell.angle_gamma   90.00
#
_symmetry.space_group_name_H-M   'P 1'
#
loop_
_entity.id
_entity.type
_entity.pdbx_description
1 polymer ?
#
loop_
_entity_poly.entity_id
_entity_poly.type
_entity_poly.pdbx_seq_one_letter_code
_entity_poly.pdbx_strand_id
1 'polypeptide(L)'
;MHLPHADVELLFQFKNVGTTVKIASWNVNSVRARLQNILEWLSYSEIDVLLIQEIKCIEDQFPKLEFESLGYEVAINGQKSYNGVAILSKSPMSEIVIGLLFHSSVI
;
A
#
# COMPACT_ATOMS: atom_id res chain seq x y z
N MET A 1 1.53 4.32 -16.29
CA MET A 1 1.31 3.12 -15.45
C MET A 1 -0.11 2.61 -15.64
N HIS A 2 -0.23 1.33 -15.85
CA HIS A 2 -1.55 0.70 -15.96
C HIS A 2 -2.12 0.46 -14.56
N LEU A 3 -3.32 1.00 -14.30
CA LEU A 3 -4.02 0.76 -13.04
C LEU A 3 -5.01 -0.40 -13.23
N PRO A 4 -5.03 -1.38 -12.30
CA PRO A 4 -5.84 -2.58 -12.48
C PRO A 4 -7.34 -2.34 -12.30
N HIS A 5 -7.72 -1.33 -11.54
CA HIS A 5 -9.10 -1.01 -11.21
C HIS A 5 -9.29 0.48 -11.07
N ALA A 6 -10.55 0.93 -11.17
CA ALA A 6 -10.91 2.31 -10.90
C ALA A 6 -10.65 2.71 -9.44
N ASP A 7 -10.51 1.72 -8.54
CA ASP A 7 -10.27 1.95 -7.12
C ASP A 7 -8.81 2.23 -6.78
N VAL A 8 -7.91 2.11 -7.75
CA VAL A 8 -6.49 2.37 -7.55
C VAL A 8 -6.17 3.78 -8.03
N GLU A 9 -5.54 4.57 -7.18
CA GLU A 9 -5.08 5.91 -7.52
C GLU A 9 -3.58 6.04 -7.33
N LEU A 10 -2.91 6.61 -8.32
CA LEU A 10 -1.52 7.02 -8.17
C LEU A 10 -1.52 8.39 -7.50
N LEU A 11 -1.04 8.44 -6.24
CA LEU A 11 -1.02 9.67 -5.44
C LEU A 11 0.18 10.54 -5.75
N PHE A 12 1.34 9.93 -5.83
CA PHE A 12 2.59 10.65 -6.04
C PHE A 12 3.51 9.87 -6.97
N GLN A 13 4.21 10.61 -7.81
CA GLN A 13 5.32 10.09 -8.58
C GLN A 13 6.34 11.21 -8.69
N PHE A 14 7.53 11.02 -8.11
CA PHE A 14 8.57 12.03 -8.18
C PHE A 14 9.94 11.38 -8.34
N LYS A 15 10.86 12.13 -8.93
CA LYS A 15 12.24 11.72 -9.09
C LYS A 15 13.11 12.50 -8.14
N ASN A 16 14.08 11.82 -7.54
CA ASN A 16 15.09 12.43 -6.72
C ASN A 16 16.41 11.70 -6.94
N VAL A 17 17.41 12.43 -7.39
CA VAL A 17 18.78 11.90 -7.59
C VAL A 17 18.76 10.59 -8.42
N GLY A 18 18.02 10.60 -9.53
CA GLY A 18 17.98 9.45 -10.45
C GLY A 18 16.99 8.36 -10.06
N THR A 19 16.29 8.49 -8.93
CA THR A 19 15.28 7.52 -8.54
C THR A 19 13.88 8.09 -8.71
N THR A 20 12.92 7.21 -9.02
CA THR A 20 11.51 7.56 -9.07
C THR A 20 10.80 6.87 -7.92
N VAL A 21 10.03 7.64 -7.14
CA VAL A 21 9.20 7.10 -6.07
C VAL A 21 7.75 7.20 -6.49
N LYS A 22 7.04 6.08 -6.42
CA LYS A 22 5.64 5.98 -6.80
C LYS A 22 4.82 5.53 -5.63
N ILE A 23 3.80 6.30 -5.28
CA ILE A 23 2.90 6.03 -4.16
C ILE A 23 1.48 5.92 -4.70
N ALA A 24 0.82 4.82 -4.43
CA ALA A 24 -0.55 4.58 -4.87
C ALA A 24 -1.46 4.30 -3.68
N SER A 25 -2.75 4.46 -3.90
CA SER A 25 -3.80 4.15 -2.93
C SER A 25 -4.79 3.19 -3.58
N TRP A 26 -5.24 2.19 -2.81
CA TRP A 26 -6.20 1.21 -3.31
C TRP A 26 -7.19 0.84 -2.20
N ASN A 27 -8.47 1.13 -2.45
CA ASN A 27 -9.54 0.59 -1.61
C ASN A 27 -9.82 -0.83 -2.10
N VAL A 28 -9.37 -1.82 -1.33
CA VAL A 28 -9.40 -3.21 -1.78
C VAL A 28 -10.69 -3.94 -1.45
N ASN A 29 -11.49 -3.39 -0.56
CA ASN A 29 -12.73 -4.03 -0.15
C ASN A 29 -12.49 -5.51 0.22
N SER A 30 -11.66 -5.72 1.22
CA SER A 30 -11.13 -6.99 1.71
C SER A 30 -9.80 -7.38 1.05
N VAL A 31 -8.73 -7.24 1.82
CA VAL A 31 -7.39 -7.60 1.35
C VAL A 31 -7.30 -9.10 1.04
N ARG A 32 -7.99 -9.93 1.81
CA ARG A 32 -7.95 -11.38 1.60
C ARG A 32 -8.68 -11.80 0.32
N ALA A 33 -9.77 -11.11 0.00
CA ALA A 33 -10.52 -11.40 -1.22
C ALA A 33 -9.77 -10.95 -2.48
N ARG A 34 -8.93 -9.90 -2.36
CA ARG A 34 -8.21 -9.31 -3.49
C ARG A 34 -6.73 -9.70 -3.51
N LEU A 35 -6.30 -10.61 -2.65
CA LEU A 35 -4.89 -10.88 -2.44
C LEU A 35 -4.15 -11.16 -3.75
N GLN A 36 -4.67 -12.05 -4.57
CA GLN A 36 -3.99 -12.42 -5.81
C GLN A 36 -3.89 -11.24 -6.78
N ASN A 37 -4.93 -10.43 -6.86
CA ASN A 37 -4.92 -9.23 -7.70
C ASN A 37 -3.87 -8.23 -7.23
N ILE A 38 -3.77 -8.04 -5.92
CA ILE A 38 -2.80 -7.11 -5.34
C ILE A 38 -1.37 -7.60 -5.58
N LEU A 39 -1.11 -8.88 -5.29
CA LEU A 39 0.22 -9.46 -5.48
C LEU A 39 0.65 -9.39 -6.94
N GLU A 40 -0.24 -9.73 -7.86
CA GLU A 40 0.05 -9.69 -9.28
C GLU A 40 0.41 -8.25 -9.71
N TRP A 41 -0.42 -7.28 -9.31
CA TRP A 41 -0.17 -5.89 -9.67
C TRP A 41 1.14 -5.36 -9.08
N LEU A 42 1.44 -5.69 -7.82
CA LEU A 42 2.69 -5.27 -7.19
C LEU A 42 3.92 -5.87 -7.87
N SER A 43 3.77 -7.05 -8.46
CA SER A 43 4.89 -7.72 -9.10
C SER A 43 5.40 -6.99 -10.35
N TYR A 44 4.58 -6.18 -10.99
CA TYR A 44 4.98 -5.48 -12.23
C TYR A 44 4.83 -3.97 -12.19
N SER A 45 4.10 -3.42 -11.23
CA SER A 45 3.76 -1.99 -11.26
C SER A 45 4.89 -1.06 -10.84
N GLU A 46 5.92 -1.59 -10.21
CA GLU A 46 7.03 -0.80 -9.67
C GLU A 46 6.59 0.24 -8.63
N ILE A 47 5.51 -0.04 -7.93
CA ILE A 47 5.04 0.82 -6.83
C ILE A 47 5.98 0.68 -5.65
N ASP A 48 6.38 1.81 -5.08
CA ASP A 48 7.24 1.85 -3.90
C ASP A 48 6.43 1.81 -2.61
N VAL A 49 5.27 2.48 -2.61
CA VAL A 49 4.38 2.53 -1.44
C VAL A 49 2.94 2.32 -1.90
N LEU A 50 2.25 1.40 -1.25
CA LEU A 50 0.82 1.19 -1.48
C LEU A 50 0.06 1.41 -0.18
N LEU A 51 -0.87 2.37 -0.21
CA LEU A 51 -1.80 2.63 0.88
C LEU A 51 -3.07 1.84 0.61
N ILE A 52 -3.42 0.92 1.50
CA ILE A 52 -4.57 0.03 1.32
C ILE A 52 -5.65 0.42 2.32
N GLN A 53 -6.87 0.64 1.83
CA GLN A 53 -8.04 0.92 2.65
C GLN A 53 -8.99 -0.27 2.63
N GLU A 54 -9.82 -0.35 3.66
CA GLU A 54 -10.83 -1.40 3.83
C GLU A 54 -10.25 -2.81 3.74
N ILE A 55 -9.23 -3.06 4.55
CA ILE A 55 -8.58 -4.37 4.57
C ILE A 55 -9.52 -5.46 5.13
N LYS A 56 -10.49 -5.07 5.97
CA LYS A 56 -11.56 -5.94 6.50
C LYS A 56 -11.05 -7.17 7.24
N CYS A 57 -9.99 -7.00 8.00
CA CYS A 57 -9.45 -8.05 8.84
C CYS A 57 -8.64 -7.45 9.99
N ILE A 58 -8.49 -8.24 11.04
CA ILE A 58 -7.58 -7.89 12.12
C ILE A 58 -6.14 -8.18 11.69
N GLU A 59 -5.18 -7.66 12.43
CA GLU A 59 -3.77 -7.79 12.10
C GLU A 59 -3.33 -9.24 11.91
N ASP A 60 -3.79 -10.14 12.79
CA ASP A 60 -3.41 -11.55 12.71
C ASP A 60 -3.89 -12.25 11.44
N GLN A 61 -4.90 -11.71 10.79
CA GLN A 61 -5.49 -12.29 9.58
C GLN A 61 -4.93 -11.67 8.30
N PHE A 62 -4.14 -10.61 8.44
CA PHE A 62 -3.57 -9.91 7.28
C PHE A 62 -2.46 -10.77 6.66
N PRO A 63 -2.45 -10.92 5.31
CA PRO A 63 -1.46 -11.77 4.63
C PRO A 63 -0.09 -11.08 4.53
N LYS A 64 0.54 -10.87 5.66
CA LYS A 64 1.77 -10.09 5.78
C LYS A 64 2.94 -10.74 5.06
N LEU A 65 3.08 -12.07 5.22
CA LEU A 65 4.21 -12.80 4.64
C LEU A 65 4.23 -12.73 3.12
N GLU A 66 3.07 -12.74 2.48
CA GLU A 66 2.96 -12.66 1.04
C GLU A 66 3.50 -11.34 0.51
N PHE A 67 3.19 -10.24 1.20
CA PHE A 67 3.71 -8.94 0.81
C PHE A 67 5.19 -8.77 1.14
N GLU A 68 5.60 -9.30 2.28
CA GLU A 68 7.02 -9.25 2.66
C GLU A 68 7.89 -10.03 1.68
N SER A 69 7.38 -11.13 1.12
CA SER A 69 8.11 -11.90 0.13
C SER A 69 8.36 -11.13 -1.17
N LEU A 70 7.57 -10.09 -1.44
CA LEU A 70 7.78 -9.20 -2.59
C LEU A 70 8.68 -8.01 -2.24
N GLY A 71 9.22 -7.94 -1.04
CA GLY A 71 10.14 -6.90 -0.63
C GLY A 71 9.50 -5.70 0.07
N TYR A 72 8.25 -5.83 0.51
CA TYR A 72 7.55 -4.74 1.19
C TYR A 72 7.61 -4.90 2.70
N GLU A 73 7.88 -3.80 3.41
CA GLU A 73 7.55 -3.69 4.82
C GLU A 73 6.05 -3.45 4.93
N VAL A 74 5.45 -3.94 6.01
CA VAL A 74 4.00 -3.88 6.21
C VAL A 74 3.69 -3.24 7.55
N ALA A 75 2.87 -2.19 7.55
CA ALA A 75 2.30 -1.60 8.75
C ALA A 75 0.78 -1.71 8.66
N ILE A 76 0.14 -2.18 9.71
CA ILE A 76 -1.28 -2.50 9.70
C ILE A 76 -1.96 -1.81 10.88
N ASN A 77 -3.11 -1.20 10.61
CA ASN A 77 -4.05 -0.80 11.64
C ASN A 77 -5.37 -1.49 11.34
N GLY A 78 -5.47 -2.74 11.77
CA GLY A 78 -6.62 -3.59 11.50
C GLY A 78 -7.76 -3.30 12.44
N GLN A 79 -8.96 -3.46 11.93
CA GLN A 79 -10.19 -3.34 12.71
C GLN A 79 -11.11 -4.49 12.35
N LYS A 80 -11.93 -4.88 13.30
CA LYS A 80 -12.99 -5.86 13.05
C LYS A 80 -13.97 -5.26 12.06
N SER A 81 -14.40 -6.00 11.12
CA SER A 81 -15.45 -5.74 10.14
C SER A 81 -15.06 -4.88 8.94
N TYR A 82 -15.34 -3.60 8.87
CA TYR A 82 -15.36 -2.90 7.57
C TYR A 82 -14.16 -2.06 7.27
N ASN A 83 -13.47 -1.64 8.29
CA ASN A 83 -12.41 -0.66 8.15
C ASN A 83 -11.04 -1.34 8.23
N GLY A 84 -10.05 -0.55 8.54
CA GLY A 84 -8.69 -1.01 8.62
C GLY A 84 -7.89 -0.54 7.43
N VAL A 85 -6.65 -0.17 7.71
CA VAL A 85 -5.73 0.32 6.69
C VAL A 85 -4.41 -0.42 6.82
N ALA A 86 -3.67 -0.48 5.71
CA ALA A 86 -2.33 -1.00 5.71
C ALA A 86 -1.46 -0.16 4.80
N ILE A 87 -0.17 -0.13 5.12
CA ILE A 87 0.83 0.53 4.29
C ILE A 87 1.87 -0.52 3.93
N LEU A 88 2.10 -0.68 2.63
CA LEU A 88 3.16 -1.53 2.11
C LEU A 88 4.24 -0.61 1.55
N SER A 89 5.50 -0.81 1.93
CA SER A 89 6.58 0.05 1.45
C SER A 89 7.86 -0.73 1.18
N LYS A 90 8.50 -0.45 0.05
CA LYS A 90 9.84 -0.94 -0.25
C LYS A 90 10.92 -0.12 0.45
N SER A 91 10.59 1.09 0.90
CA SER A 91 11.50 1.95 1.64
C SER A 91 11.29 1.77 3.15
N PRO A 92 12.28 2.12 3.98
CA PRO A 92 12.10 2.04 5.43
C PRO A 92 10.86 2.78 5.88
N MET A 93 10.06 2.12 6.72
CA MET A 93 8.75 2.62 7.12
C MET A 93 8.84 3.96 7.86
N SER A 94 9.91 4.18 8.61
CA SER A 94 10.11 5.42 9.34
C SER A 94 10.15 6.65 8.41
N GLU A 95 10.78 6.51 7.26
CA GLU A 95 10.85 7.60 6.27
C GLU A 95 9.49 7.87 5.64
N ILE A 96 8.74 6.80 5.37
CA ILE A 96 7.42 6.90 4.75
C ILE A 96 6.43 7.56 5.71
N VAL A 97 6.47 7.18 6.98
CA VAL A 97 5.58 7.76 7.98
C VAL A 97 5.80 9.27 8.11
N ILE A 98 7.06 9.70 8.13
CA ILE A 98 7.38 11.13 8.19
C ILE A 98 6.83 11.85 6.96
N GLY A 99 7.06 11.30 5.76
CA GLY A 99 6.56 11.89 4.52
C GLY A 99 5.05 12.01 4.50
N LEU A 100 4.34 10.97 4.94
CA LEU A 100 2.88 10.97 4.98
C LEU A 100 2.33 11.96 6.00
N LEU A 101 3.01 12.15 7.14
CA LEU A 101 2.60 13.13 8.13
C LEU A 101 2.64 14.55 7.58
N PHE A 102 3.68 14.88 6.80
CA PHE A 102 3.74 16.19 6.16
C PHE A 102 2.65 16.37 5.12
N HIS A 103 2.34 15.33 4.36
CA HIS A 103 1.29 15.40 3.34
C HIS A 103 -0.11 15.43 3.94
N SER A 104 -0.34 14.71 5.04
CA SER A 104 -1.66 14.67 5.66
C SER A 104 -2.08 16.02 6.23
N SER A 105 -1.13 16.90 6.53
CA SER A 105 -1.47 18.26 6.97
C SER A 105 -2.00 19.12 5.83
N VAL A 106 -1.88 18.68 4.59
CA VAL A 106 -2.33 19.39 3.40
C VAL A 106 -3.66 18.84 2.90
N ILE A 107 -3.93 17.60 3.24
CA ILE A 107 -5.17 16.94 2.86
C ILE A 107 -6.26 17.27 3.87
#